data_14815b4fc89cd448cceb928338361b6f
#
_entry.id   14815b4fc89cd448cceb928338361b6f
#
_cell.length_a   1.000
_cell.length_b   1.000
_cell.length_c   1.000
_cell.angle_alpha   90.00
_cell.angle_beta   90.00
_cell.angle_gamma   90.00
#
_symmetry.space_group_name_H-M   'P 1'
#
loop_
_entity.id
_entity.type
_entity.pdbx_description
1 polymer ?
#
loop_
_entity_poly.entity_id
_entity_poly.type
_entity_poly.pdbx_seq_one_letter_code
_entity_poly.pdbx_strand_id
1 'polypeptide(L)'
;MDTAGYSKWDGRLEEVLRGYRGHWGRRLLFLALALVVTTVLWAFILSILLSKASTQRGALLDSQNLLKTNGLKTQAQLQTARTELGEAQGKLLEHQSALKDLSEHVTQRLAEAGRDRESIRSELFRALEAARFGNSSCEQCPTSWLPFQGSCYHFSVPRARWEEAQLNCSAAGAHLVIVGGLEEQTFLARNAGTRGYWLGLRAVRRARKIQGYQWVDGAPLSFSHWNLGEPNDSRGLEDCIMMLHTGLWNDAPCNSIRDNWICEKRFSC
;
A
#
# COMPACT_ATOMS: atom_id res chain seq x y z
N MET A 1 -78.61 -111.32 -46.08
CA MET A 1 -77.76 -111.96 -47.11
C MET A 1 -76.99 -110.89 -47.82
N ASP A 2 -75.82 -110.91 -47.57
CA ASP A 2 -74.61 -110.76 -48.44
C ASP A 2 -74.35 -109.36 -48.90
N THR A 3 -73.40 -108.85 -48.47
CA THR A 3 -71.93 -108.83 -48.44
C THR A 3 -71.29 -107.92 -49.51
N ALA A 4 -70.47 -107.11 -49.05
CA ALA A 4 -69.14 -106.76 -49.52
C ALA A 4 -68.97 -105.97 -50.81
N GLY A 5 -68.18 -105.04 -50.72
CA GLY A 5 -67.48 -104.33 -51.76
C GLY A 5 -66.81 -103.06 -51.32
N TYR A 6 -65.75 -103.23 -50.58
CA TYR A 6 -64.96 -102.11 -50.21
C TYR A 6 -63.80 -101.93 -51.22
N SER A 7 -63.85 -100.84 -51.92
CA SER A 7 -62.81 -100.54 -52.92
C SER A 7 -61.69 -99.65 -52.38
N LYS A 8 -60.51 -100.08 -52.65
CA LYS A 8 -59.23 -99.60 -52.55
C LYS A 8 -58.96 -98.18 -53.10
N TRP A 9 -59.05 -97.14 -52.17
CA TRP A 9 -58.62 -95.75 -52.52
C TRP A 9 -57.91 -95.02 -51.38
N ASP A 10 -57.16 -95.68 -50.50
CA ASP A 10 -56.56 -95.01 -49.36
C ASP A 10 -55.02 -94.94 -49.33
N GLY A 11 -54.38 -95.35 -50.48
CA GLY A 11 -52.91 -95.44 -50.46
C GLY A 11 -52.14 -94.25 -51.08
N ARG A 12 -52.81 -93.34 -51.78
CA ARG A 12 -52.10 -92.28 -52.51
C ARG A 12 -52.14 -90.85 -51.93
N LEU A 13 -53.04 -90.60 -50.96
CA LEU A 13 -53.12 -89.30 -50.31
C LEU A 13 -52.20 -89.16 -49.11
N GLU A 14 -51.87 -90.25 -48.44
CA GLU A 14 -50.95 -90.23 -47.32
C GLU A 14 -49.46 -89.98 -47.72
N GLU A 15 -49.03 -90.48 -48.89
CA GLU A 15 -47.65 -90.26 -49.40
C GLU A 15 -47.43 -88.79 -49.83
N VAL A 16 -48.38 -88.12 -50.41
CA VAL A 16 -48.27 -86.72 -50.85
C VAL A 16 -48.34 -85.78 -49.58
N LEU A 17 -49.09 -86.12 -48.57
CA LEU A 17 -49.10 -85.33 -47.33
C LEU A 17 -47.87 -85.50 -46.41
N ARG A 18 -47.19 -86.71 -46.50
CA ARG A 18 -45.91 -86.91 -45.79
C ARG A 18 -44.74 -86.08 -46.37
N GLY A 19 -44.68 -86.01 -47.76
CA GLY A 19 -43.63 -85.17 -48.40
C GLY A 19 -43.79 -83.66 -48.12
N TYR A 20 -44.99 -83.17 -48.07
CA TYR A 20 -45.31 -81.76 -47.80
C TYR A 20 -45.07 -81.38 -46.32
N ARG A 21 -45.41 -82.26 -45.37
CA ARG A 21 -45.17 -82.04 -43.94
C ARG A 21 -43.65 -81.96 -43.59
N GLY A 22 -42.81 -82.74 -44.27
CA GLY A 22 -41.37 -82.76 -44.04
C GLY A 22 -40.68 -81.44 -44.44
N HIS A 23 -41.10 -80.81 -45.52
CA HIS A 23 -40.49 -79.61 -46.05
C HIS A 23 -40.98 -78.34 -45.30
N TRP A 24 -42.22 -78.27 -44.95
CA TRP A 24 -42.79 -77.19 -44.15
C TRP A 24 -42.39 -77.28 -42.69
N GLY A 25 -42.33 -78.46 -42.14
CA GLY A 25 -41.79 -78.65 -40.78
C GLY A 25 -40.37 -78.20 -40.59
N ARG A 26 -39.45 -78.48 -41.58
CA ARG A 26 -38.07 -78.01 -41.56
C ARG A 26 -38.00 -76.48 -41.69
N ARG A 27 -38.81 -75.84 -42.55
CA ARG A 27 -38.85 -74.38 -42.68
C ARG A 27 -39.36 -73.71 -41.42
N LEU A 28 -40.38 -74.23 -40.80
CA LEU A 28 -40.89 -73.74 -39.51
C LEU A 28 -39.90 -73.94 -38.37
N LEU A 29 -39.20 -75.08 -38.41
CA LEU A 29 -38.14 -75.34 -37.43
C LEU A 29 -36.93 -74.33 -37.57
N PHE A 30 -36.57 -74.05 -38.83
CA PHE A 30 -35.47 -73.03 -39.09
C PHE A 30 -35.93 -71.62 -38.71
N LEU A 31 -37.18 -71.24 -38.94
CA LEU A 31 -37.80 -69.98 -38.56
C LEU A 31 -37.88 -69.87 -37.05
N ALA A 32 -38.25 -70.90 -36.34
CA ALA A 32 -38.28 -70.91 -34.86
C ALA A 32 -36.87 -70.81 -34.28
N LEU A 33 -35.94 -71.55 -34.86
CA LEU A 33 -34.53 -71.49 -34.42
C LEU A 33 -33.93 -70.12 -34.68
N ALA A 34 -34.22 -69.51 -35.85
CA ALA A 34 -33.79 -68.14 -36.15
C ALA A 34 -34.39 -67.12 -35.20
N LEU A 35 -35.64 -67.25 -34.82
CA LEU A 35 -36.31 -66.39 -33.82
C LEU A 35 -35.68 -66.57 -32.45
N VAL A 36 -35.38 -67.79 -32.03
CA VAL A 36 -34.71 -68.03 -30.74
C VAL A 36 -33.30 -67.44 -30.72
N VAL A 37 -32.53 -67.64 -31.80
CA VAL A 37 -31.18 -67.07 -31.91
C VAL A 37 -31.21 -65.53 -31.89
N THR A 38 -32.18 -64.93 -32.63
CA THR A 38 -32.31 -63.45 -32.64
C THR A 38 -32.72 -62.92 -31.26
N THR A 39 -33.65 -63.57 -30.57
CA THR A 39 -34.05 -63.14 -29.20
C THR A 39 -32.92 -63.29 -28.19
N VAL A 40 -32.12 -64.37 -28.27
CA VAL A 40 -30.97 -64.56 -27.42
C VAL A 40 -29.89 -63.48 -27.68
N LEU A 41 -29.63 -63.18 -28.97
CA LEU A 41 -28.70 -62.12 -29.33
C LEU A 41 -29.18 -60.75 -28.82
N TRP A 42 -30.48 -60.46 -29.00
CA TRP A 42 -31.05 -59.21 -28.48
C TRP A 42 -30.96 -59.12 -26.93
N ALA A 43 -31.27 -60.21 -26.23
CA ALA A 43 -31.13 -60.28 -24.79
C ALA A 43 -29.68 -60.06 -24.34
N PHE A 44 -28.71 -60.60 -25.08
CA PHE A 44 -27.28 -60.41 -24.79
C PHE A 44 -26.85 -58.98 -25.04
N ILE A 45 -27.26 -58.36 -26.16
CA ILE A 45 -26.97 -56.95 -26.47
C ILE A 45 -27.59 -56.04 -25.40
N LEU A 46 -28.87 -56.28 -25.04
CA LEU A 46 -29.55 -55.50 -23.98
C LEU A 46 -28.82 -55.65 -22.62
N SER A 47 -28.38 -56.86 -22.27
CA SER A 47 -27.60 -57.07 -21.04
C SER A 47 -26.30 -56.27 -21.01
N ILE A 48 -25.54 -56.24 -22.14
CA ILE A 48 -24.32 -55.44 -22.26
C ILE A 48 -24.63 -53.95 -22.17
N LEU A 49 -25.68 -53.47 -22.84
CA LEU A 49 -26.07 -52.05 -22.82
C LEU A 49 -26.52 -51.61 -21.42
N LEU A 50 -27.31 -52.46 -20.73
CA LEU A 50 -27.72 -52.20 -19.36
C LEU A 50 -26.56 -52.22 -18.39
N SER A 51 -25.64 -53.16 -18.52
CA SER A 51 -24.40 -53.19 -17.71
C SER A 51 -23.57 -51.92 -17.90
N LYS A 52 -23.37 -51.51 -19.18
CA LYS A 52 -22.63 -50.30 -19.50
C LYS A 52 -23.33 -49.03 -19.01
N ALA A 53 -24.67 -48.96 -19.09
CA ALA A 53 -25.46 -47.85 -18.56
C ALA A 53 -25.39 -47.79 -17.02
N SER A 54 -25.37 -48.93 -16.36
CA SER A 54 -25.24 -49.03 -14.90
C SER A 54 -23.89 -48.54 -14.42
N THR A 55 -22.78 -48.95 -15.09
CA THR A 55 -21.43 -48.48 -14.73
C THR A 55 -21.24 -46.99 -14.99
N GLN A 56 -21.80 -46.46 -16.09
CA GLN A 56 -21.78 -45.00 -16.34
C GLN A 56 -22.57 -44.20 -15.29
N ARG A 57 -23.72 -44.70 -14.87
CA ARG A 57 -24.52 -44.08 -13.78
C ARG A 57 -23.77 -44.11 -12.44
N GLY A 58 -23.09 -45.20 -12.13
CA GLY A 58 -22.24 -45.30 -10.94
C GLY A 58 -21.13 -44.26 -10.94
N ALA A 59 -20.37 -44.16 -12.03
CA ALA A 59 -19.28 -43.18 -12.15
C ALA A 59 -19.80 -41.72 -12.10
N LEU A 60 -20.98 -41.44 -12.64
CA LEU A 60 -21.58 -40.12 -12.57
C LEU A 60 -22.00 -39.77 -11.15
N LEU A 61 -22.59 -40.71 -10.42
CA LEU A 61 -22.99 -40.53 -9.01
C LEU A 61 -21.75 -40.33 -8.12
N ASP A 62 -20.67 -41.07 -8.35
CA ASP A 62 -19.41 -40.89 -7.61
C ASP A 62 -18.79 -39.51 -7.88
N SER A 63 -18.78 -39.06 -9.14
CA SER A 63 -18.31 -37.72 -9.48
C SER A 63 -19.18 -36.63 -8.87
N GLN A 64 -20.51 -36.77 -8.85
CA GLN A 64 -21.43 -35.86 -8.18
C GLN A 64 -21.18 -35.82 -6.65
N ASN A 65 -20.96 -36.95 -6.03
CA ASN A 65 -20.68 -37.03 -4.59
C ASN A 65 -19.33 -36.38 -4.27
N LEU A 66 -18.31 -36.58 -5.09
CA LEU A 66 -17.00 -35.96 -4.96
C LEU A 66 -17.09 -34.43 -5.10
N LEU A 67 -17.83 -33.94 -6.09
CA LEU A 67 -18.09 -32.51 -6.28
C LEU A 67 -18.81 -31.90 -5.08
N LYS A 68 -19.83 -32.61 -4.57
CA LYS A 68 -20.61 -32.16 -3.41
C LYS A 68 -19.74 -32.10 -2.14
N THR A 69 -18.90 -33.12 -1.89
CA THR A 69 -18.00 -33.14 -0.74
C THR A 69 -16.93 -32.08 -0.84
N ASN A 70 -16.34 -31.89 -2.02
CA ASN A 70 -15.38 -30.81 -2.27
C ASN A 70 -16.02 -29.42 -2.11
N GLY A 71 -17.24 -29.24 -2.63
CA GLY A 71 -18.01 -28.00 -2.46
C GLY A 71 -18.26 -27.66 -0.99
N LEU A 72 -18.69 -28.65 -0.19
CA LEU A 72 -18.90 -28.48 1.26
C LEU A 72 -17.60 -28.13 1.99
N LYS A 73 -16.50 -28.82 1.64
CA LYS A 73 -15.17 -28.54 2.22
C LYS A 73 -14.68 -27.13 1.90
N THR A 74 -14.82 -26.70 0.64
CA THR A 74 -14.45 -25.34 0.22
C THR A 74 -15.32 -24.30 0.90
N GLN A 75 -16.61 -24.56 1.07
CA GLN A 75 -17.54 -23.66 1.76
C GLN A 75 -17.18 -23.51 3.24
N ALA A 76 -16.82 -24.62 3.91
CA ALA A 76 -16.36 -24.58 5.29
C ALA A 76 -15.05 -23.79 5.43
N GLN A 77 -14.08 -23.99 4.54
CA GLN A 77 -12.83 -23.23 4.52
C GLN A 77 -13.07 -21.73 4.29
N LEU A 78 -13.99 -21.38 3.38
CA LEU A 78 -14.36 -19.99 3.13
C LEU A 78 -14.99 -19.33 4.36
N GLN A 79 -15.80 -20.08 5.10
CA GLN A 79 -16.43 -19.59 6.32
C GLN A 79 -15.41 -19.36 7.44
N THR A 80 -14.45 -20.28 7.61
CA THR A 80 -13.33 -20.09 8.56
C THR A 80 -12.49 -18.87 8.18
N ALA A 81 -12.09 -18.75 6.92
CA ALA A 81 -11.33 -17.59 6.45
C ALA A 81 -12.08 -16.26 6.64
N ARG A 82 -13.41 -16.27 6.49
CA ARG A 82 -14.22 -15.07 6.75
C ARG A 82 -14.24 -14.68 8.22
N THR A 83 -14.34 -15.64 9.12
CA THR A 83 -14.29 -15.36 10.57
C THR A 83 -12.91 -14.85 10.99
N GLU A 84 -11.83 -15.47 10.52
CA GLU A 84 -10.45 -15.00 10.77
C GLU A 84 -10.21 -13.58 10.24
N LEU A 85 -10.72 -13.29 9.04
CA LEU A 85 -10.64 -11.95 8.46
C LEU A 85 -11.43 -10.91 9.29
N GLY A 86 -12.62 -11.28 9.78
CA GLY A 86 -13.42 -10.43 10.66
C GLY A 86 -12.71 -10.12 11.98
N GLU A 87 -12.09 -11.12 12.60
CA GLU A 87 -11.30 -10.94 13.82
C GLU A 87 -10.06 -10.05 13.58
N ALA A 88 -9.35 -10.28 12.46
CA ALA A 88 -8.21 -9.45 12.08
C ALA A 88 -8.61 -7.99 11.82
N GLN A 89 -9.75 -7.76 11.17
CA GLN A 89 -10.30 -6.41 10.97
C GLN A 89 -10.68 -5.75 12.30
N GLY A 90 -11.28 -6.50 13.24
CA GLY A 90 -11.59 -5.99 14.58
C GLY A 90 -10.35 -5.53 15.33
N LYS A 91 -9.29 -6.35 15.34
CA LYS A 91 -7.99 -5.99 15.95
C LYS A 91 -7.34 -4.78 15.27
N LEU A 92 -7.45 -4.68 13.95
CA LEU A 92 -6.91 -3.54 13.20
C LEU A 92 -7.61 -2.22 13.59
N LEU A 93 -8.94 -2.24 13.74
CA LEU A 93 -9.71 -1.07 14.19
C LEU A 93 -9.36 -0.67 15.63
N GLU A 94 -9.18 -1.65 16.52
CA GLU A 94 -8.74 -1.42 17.89
C GLU A 94 -7.35 -0.77 17.94
N HIS A 95 -6.38 -1.31 17.17
CA HIS A 95 -5.05 -0.71 17.07
C HIS A 95 -5.07 0.69 16.45
N GLN A 96 -5.92 0.92 15.46
CA GLN A 96 -6.08 2.24 14.84
C GLN A 96 -6.64 3.26 15.82
N SER A 97 -7.61 2.86 16.66
CA SER A 97 -8.14 3.70 17.73
C SER A 97 -7.06 4.02 18.77
N ALA A 98 -6.32 3.00 19.24
CA ALA A 98 -5.25 3.19 20.22
C ALA A 98 -4.11 4.08 19.69
N LEU A 99 -3.76 3.96 18.41
CA LEU A 99 -2.78 4.83 17.77
C LEU A 99 -3.26 6.28 17.68
N LYS A 100 -4.56 6.49 17.41
CA LYS A 100 -5.15 7.83 17.39
C LYS A 100 -5.11 8.47 18.76
N ASP A 101 -5.53 7.76 19.79
CA ASP A 101 -5.51 8.25 21.18
C ASP A 101 -4.08 8.56 21.64
N LEU A 102 -3.12 7.70 21.30
CA LEU A 102 -1.70 7.94 21.61
C LEU A 102 -1.17 9.18 20.87
N SER A 103 -1.53 9.35 19.59
CA SER A 103 -1.15 10.54 18.80
C SER A 103 -1.72 11.82 19.39
N GLU A 104 -2.99 11.84 19.79
CA GLU A 104 -3.63 12.98 20.43
C GLU A 104 -2.96 13.30 21.77
N HIS A 105 -2.69 12.27 22.59
CA HIS A 105 -2.01 12.43 23.87
C HIS A 105 -0.58 12.96 23.71
N VAL A 106 0.20 12.43 22.76
CA VAL A 106 1.56 12.92 22.47
C VAL A 106 1.52 14.37 21.99
N THR A 107 0.58 14.71 21.11
CA THR A 107 0.42 16.09 20.60
C THR A 107 0.08 17.05 21.72
N GLN A 108 -0.81 16.66 22.61
CA GLN A 108 -1.17 17.47 23.79
C GLN A 108 0.01 17.67 24.73
N ARG A 109 0.76 16.59 25.04
CA ARG A 109 1.94 16.66 25.92
C ARG A 109 3.06 17.52 25.32
N LEU A 110 3.25 17.45 24.00
CA LEU A 110 4.20 18.32 23.30
C LEU A 110 3.78 19.79 23.36
N ALA A 111 2.49 20.07 23.19
CA ALA A 111 1.96 21.43 23.33
C ALA A 111 2.08 21.98 24.74
N GLU A 112 1.88 21.15 25.77
CA GLU A 112 2.08 21.52 27.18
C GLU A 112 3.56 21.80 27.47
N ALA A 113 4.46 20.87 27.08
CA ALA A 113 5.90 21.06 27.23
C ALA A 113 6.42 22.29 26.46
N GLY A 114 5.81 22.59 25.31
CA GLY A 114 6.09 23.82 24.55
C GLY A 114 5.71 25.08 25.34
N ARG A 115 4.55 25.09 25.97
CA ARG A 115 4.10 26.23 26.82
C ARG A 115 4.96 26.42 28.08
N ASP A 116 5.31 25.30 28.74
CA ASP A 116 6.18 25.35 29.93
C ASP A 116 7.57 25.87 29.57
N ARG A 117 8.12 25.38 28.44
CA ARG A 117 9.40 25.86 27.95
C ARG A 117 9.37 27.35 27.62
N GLU A 118 8.27 27.83 27.00
CA GLU A 118 8.09 29.26 26.70
C GLU A 118 7.97 30.11 27.98
N SER A 119 7.24 29.63 28.99
CA SER A 119 7.15 30.29 30.27
C SER A 119 8.51 30.42 30.96
N ILE A 120 9.25 29.31 31.06
CA ILE A 120 10.59 29.31 31.67
C ILE A 120 11.54 30.23 30.87
N ARG A 121 11.44 30.22 29.56
CA ARG A 121 12.27 31.06 28.69
C ARG A 121 11.96 32.54 28.87
N SER A 122 10.68 32.90 28.97
CA SER A 122 10.26 34.29 29.21
C SER A 122 10.65 34.80 30.58
N GLU A 123 10.60 33.94 31.60
CA GLU A 123 11.08 34.30 32.97
C GLU A 123 12.60 34.46 33.01
N LEU A 124 13.34 33.53 32.34
CA LEU A 124 14.79 33.62 32.22
C LEU A 124 15.18 34.90 31.47
N PHE A 125 14.44 35.24 30.42
CA PHE A 125 14.71 36.43 29.62
C PHE A 125 14.46 37.70 30.44
N ARG A 126 13.35 37.77 31.23
CA ARG A 126 13.09 38.87 32.15
C ARG A 126 14.18 39.00 33.23
N ALA A 127 14.64 37.90 33.81
CA ALA A 127 15.70 37.87 34.78
C ALA A 127 17.04 38.34 34.18
N LEU A 128 17.35 37.92 32.96
CA LEU A 128 18.52 38.38 32.22
C LEU A 128 18.45 39.87 31.86
N GLU A 129 17.30 40.36 31.43
CA GLU A 129 17.10 41.80 31.18
C GLU A 129 17.24 42.61 32.50
N ALA A 130 16.63 42.17 33.60
CA ALA A 130 16.77 42.81 34.91
C ALA A 130 18.26 42.84 35.36
N ALA A 131 19.01 41.74 35.14
CA ALA A 131 20.43 41.69 35.43
C ALA A 131 21.26 42.63 34.51
N ARG A 132 20.82 42.85 33.28
CA ARG A 132 21.46 43.77 32.32
C ARG A 132 21.22 45.24 32.63
N PHE A 133 20.00 45.60 33.11
CA PHE A 133 19.72 46.97 33.52
C PHE A 133 20.54 47.44 34.75
N GLY A 134 21.12 46.50 35.51
CA GLY A 134 22.07 46.78 36.57
C GLY A 134 23.52 47.09 36.12
N ASN A 135 23.88 46.82 34.85
CA ASN A 135 25.21 47.01 34.30
C ASN A 135 25.11 47.62 32.88
N SER A 136 25.18 48.94 32.82
CA SER A 136 24.96 49.74 31.62
C SER A 136 26.10 49.58 30.61
N SER A 137 25.94 48.77 29.60
CA SER A 137 26.42 48.98 28.21
C SER A 137 26.25 47.75 27.30
N CYS A 138 25.01 47.21 27.21
CA CYS A 138 24.76 46.26 26.16
C CYS A 138 24.52 47.01 24.83
N GLU A 139 25.30 46.67 23.82
CA GLU A 139 25.17 47.23 22.46
C GLU A 139 23.78 46.79 21.91
N GLN A 140 22.95 47.76 21.59
CA GLN A 140 21.66 47.47 20.92
C GLN A 140 21.91 46.95 19.50
N CYS A 141 20.94 46.22 18.94
CA CYS A 141 21.04 45.83 17.53
C CYS A 141 21.35 47.03 16.64
N PRO A 142 22.19 46.88 15.63
CA PRO A 142 22.44 47.95 14.65
C PRO A 142 21.14 48.41 14.01
N THR A 143 21.12 49.65 13.55
CA THR A 143 19.98 50.20 12.79
C THR A 143 19.62 49.26 11.66
N SER A 144 18.33 48.97 11.46
CA SER A 144 17.77 48.01 10.49
C SER A 144 17.89 46.51 10.82
N TRP A 145 18.47 46.15 11.97
CA TRP A 145 18.46 44.79 12.49
C TRP A 145 17.33 44.59 13.49
N LEU A 146 16.66 43.45 13.39
CA LEU A 146 15.52 43.10 14.27
C LEU A 146 16.01 42.30 15.48
N PRO A 147 15.73 42.73 16.70
CA PRO A 147 16.11 41.98 17.90
C PRO A 147 15.13 40.83 18.14
N PHE A 148 15.67 39.65 18.45
CA PHE A 148 14.88 38.50 18.89
C PHE A 148 15.76 37.58 19.76
N GLN A 149 15.32 37.27 20.97
CA GLN A 149 15.91 36.27 21.88
C GLN A 149 17.46 36.38 22.08
N GLY A 150 17.97 37.61 22.19
CA GLY A 150 19.40 37.83 22.43
C GLY A 150 20.27 37.82 21.17
N SER A 151 19.65 37.75 19.99
CA SER A 151 20.27 37.90 18.70
C SER A 151 19.67 39.06 17.91
N CYS A 152 20.43 39.57 16.95
CA CYS A 152 20.02 40.57 15.98
C CYS A 152 19.96 39.92 14.60
N TYR A 153 18.89 40.17 13.88
CA TYR A 153 18.62 39.58 12.55
C TYR A 153 18.50 40.65 11.49
N HIS A 154 19.23 40.47 10.40
CA HIS A 154 19.15 41.35 9.23
C HIS A 154 18.59 40.58 8.01
N PHE A 155 17.49 41.08 7.46
CA PHE A 155 16.86 40.57 6.26
C PHE A 155 17.37 41.36 5.07
N SER A 156 18.17 40.73 4.18
CA SER A 156 18.73 41.43 3.04
C SER A 156 17.66 41.91 2.07
N VAL A 157 17.91 43.04 1.42
CA VAL A 157 17.09 43.53 0.32
C VAL A 157 17.62 43.01 -1.04
N PRO A 158 18.96 43.04 -1.29
CA PRO A 158 19.50 42.43 -2.50
C PRO A 158 19.40 40.89 -2.45
N ARG A 159 19.62 40.27 -3.60
CA ARG A 159 19.72 38.83 -3.81
C ARG A 159 21.17 38.47 -4.09
N ALA A 160 21.58 37.25 -3.70
CA ALA A 160 22.95 36.79 -3.92
C ALA A 160 22.96 35.24 -3.99
N ARG A 161 24.09 34.68 -4.37
CA ARG A 161 24.41 33.27 -4.18
C ARG A 161 24.65 32.99 -2.71
N TRP A 162 24.55 31.75 -2.31
CA TRP A 162 24.67 31.37 -0.91
C TRP A 162 26.07 31.76 -0.32
N GLU A 163 27.17 31.52 -1.06
CA GLU A 163 28.50 31.87 -0.60
C GLU A 163 28.69 33.39 -0.49
N GLU A 164 28.12 34.16 -1.41
CA GLU A 164 28.15 35.62 -1.36
C GLU A 164 27.33 36.16 -0.17
N ALA A 165 26.18 35.52 0.11
CA ALA A 165 25.39 35.83 1.28
C ALA A 165 26.13 35.56 2.59
N GLN A 166 26.83 34.43 2.69
CA GLN A 166 27.68 34.09 3.83
C GLN A 166 28.78 35.11 4.04
N LEU A 167 29.47 35.53 2.96
CA LEU A 167 30.52 36.58 3.03
C LEU A 167 29.96 37.93 3.47
N ASN A 168 28.77 38.30 2.99
CA ASN A 168 28.12 39.56 3.40
C ASN A 168 27.77 39.56 4.88
N CYS A 169 27.23 38.44 5.41
CA CYS A 169 27.00 38.34 6.85
C CYS A 169 28.31 38.39 7.67
N SER A 170 29.34 37.68 7.23
CA SER A 170 30.67 37.70 7.87
C SER A 170 31.29 39.10 7.89
N ALA A 171 31.16 39.89 6.83
CA ALA A 171 31.61 41.26 6.75
C ALA A 171 30.89 42.20 7.74
N ALA A 172 29.65 41.85 8.15
CA ALA A 172 28.87 42.55 9.18
C ALA A 172 29.13 42.05 10.60
N GLY A 173 30.13 41.18 10.80
CA GLY A 173 30.38 40.51 12.10
C GLY A 173 29.25 39.57 12.51
N ALA A 174 28.62 38.90 11.52
CA ALA A 174 27.45 38.01 11.67
C ALA A 174 27.70 36.72 10.87
N HIS A 175 26.79 35.81 10.96
CA HIS A 175 26.74 34.59 10.12
C HIS A 175 25.35 34.48 9.45
N LEU A 176 25.20 33.63 8.42
CA LEU A 176 23.89 33.24 7.95
C LEU A 176 23.11 32.60 9.08
N VAL A 177 21.83 32.90 9.16
CA VAL A 177 20.96 32.50 10.28
C VAL A 177 20.97 30.98 10.53
N ILE A 178 21.10 30.62 11.81
CA ILE A 178 21.03 29.25 12.33
C ILE A 178 19.72 29.11 13.07
N VAL A 179 18.81 28.27 12.58
CA VAL A 179 17.49 28.13 13.17
C VAL A 179 17.50 27.05 14.24
N GLY A 180 17.43 27.44 15.49
CA GLY A 180 17.51 26.55 16.64
C GLY A 180 16.19 25.93 17.07
N GLY A 181 15.04 26.43 16.57
CA GLY A 181 13.73 25.92 16.98
C GLY A 181 12.55 26.63 16.35
N LEU A 182 11.36 26.18 16.71
CA LEU A 182 10.09 26.62 16.08
C LEU A 182 9.80 28.10 16.33
N GLU A 183 10.17 28.64 17.49
CA GLU A 183 9.92 30.04 17.84
C GLU A 183 10.71 30.98 16.95
N GLU A 184 12.00 30.69 16.80
CA GLU A 184 12.88 31.43 15.88
C GLU A 184 12.42 31.29 14.43
N GLN A 185 12.10 30.08 14.01
CA GLN A 185 11.48 29.81 12.70
C GLN A 185 10.22 30.66 12.47
N THR A 186 9.37 30.76 13.48
CA THR A 186 8.14 31.55 13.40
C THR A 186 8.44 33.05 13.30
N PHE A 187 9.44 33.56 14.06
CA PHE A 187 9.91 34.93 13.99
C PHE A 187 10.44 35.23 12.58
N LEU A 188 11.30 34.38 12.03
CA LEU A 188 11.85 34.53 10.70
C LEU A 188 10.78 34.56 9.61
N ALA A 189 9.83 33.61 9.65
CA ALA A 189 8.73 33.53 8.70
C ALA A 189 7.83 34.77 8.71
N ARG A 190 7.51 35.33 9.89
CA ARG A 190 6.72 36.55 10.03
C ARG A 190 7.40 37.78 9.41
N ASN A 191 8.73 37.84 9.43
CA ASN A 191 9.50 38.97 8.94
C ASN A 191 10.01 38.78 7.49
N ALA A 192 9.89 37.58 6.91
CA ALA A 192 10.31 37.27 5.55
C ALA A 192 9.42 37.93 4.46
N GLY A 193 8.18 38.25 4.78
CA GLY A 193 7.21 38.79 3.81
C GLY A 193 6.96 37.78 2.69
N THR A 194 7.11 38.20 1.43
CA THR A 194 6.85 37.38 0.22
C THR A 194 8.13 36.85 -0.43
N ARG A 195 9.24 36.84 0.27
CA ARG A 195 10.58 36.54 -0.30
C ARG A 195 11.10 35.20 0.21
N GLY A 196 12.00 34.57 -0.59
CA GLY A 196 12.83 33.47 -0.16
C GLY A 196 14.15 33.97 0.42
N TYR A 197 14.67 33.26 1.42
CA TYR A 197 15.89 33.65 2.14
C TYR A 197 16.82 32.47 2.36
N TRP A 198 18.10 32.62 2.03
CA TRP A 198 19.14 31.67 2.40
C TRP A 198 19.26 31.55 3.91
N LEU A 199 19.38 30.32 4.37
CA LEU A 199 19.72 29.94 5.73
C LEU A 199 21.19 29.50 5.80
N GLY A 200 21.77 29.49 6.98
CA GLY A 200 23.16 29.02 7.22
C GLY A 200 23.31 27.50 7.22
N LEU A 201 22.49 26.78 6.47
CA LEU A 201 22.47 25.31 6.44
C LEU A 201 22.93 24.79 5.08
N ARG A 202 23.81 23.77 5.10
CA ARG A 202 24.30 23.09 3.89
C ARG A 202 24.26 21.58 4.03
N ALA A 203 24.12 20.90 2.88
CA ALA A 203 24.28 19.47 2.75
C ALA A 203 25.76 19.05 2.94
N VAL A 204 25.97 17.97 3.68
CA VAL A 204 27.26 17.30 3.82
C VAL A 204 27.25 16.09 2.90
N ARG A 205 28.11 16.08 1.86
CA ARG A 205 28.20 14.99 0.88
C ARG A 205 29.42 14.09 1.11
N ARG A 206 29.18 12.77 0.92
CA ARG A 206 30.25 11.79 0.70
C ARG A 206 29.92 10.97 -0.54
N ALA A 207 30.87 10.78 -1.43
CA ALA A 207 30.71 10.05 -2.68
C ALA A 207 29.43 10.46 -3.48
N ARG A 208 29.21 11.77 -3.59
CA ARG A 208 28.04 12.40 -4.25
C ARG A 208 26.69 12.16 -3.59
N LYS A 209 26.63 11.53 -2.41
CA LYS A 209 25.39 11.33 -1.65
C LYS A 209 25.35 12.24 -0.44
N ILE A 210 24.21 12.85 -0.17
CA ILE A 210 23.99 13.62 1.05
C ILE A 210 24.00 12.65 2.23
N GLN A 211 24.82 12.95 3.24
CA GLN A 211 24.91 12.18 4.50
C GLN A 211 24.19 12.88 5.65
N GLY A 212 23.88 14.14 5.49
CA GLY A 212 23.21 14.98 6.48
C GLY A 212 23.36 16.45 6.12
N TYR A 213 22.99 17.30 7.07
CA TYR A 213 23.05 18.76 6.93
C TYR A 213 23.80 19.35 8.10
N GLN A 214 24.53 20.42 7.87
CA GLN A 214 25.35 21.09 8.84
C GLN A 214 25.19 22.61 8.75
N TRP A 215 25.08 23.26 9.89
CA TRP A 215 25.06 24.70 10.01
C TRP A 215 26.44 25.34 9.77
N VAL A 216 26.45 26.65 9.47
CA VAL A 216 27.69 27.40 9.23
C VAL A 216 28.63 27.47 10.44
N ASP A 217 28.15 27.20 11.64
CA ASP A 217 28.93 27.08 12.87
C ASP A 217 29.52 25.69 13.11
N GLY A 218 29.22 24.72 12.21
CA GLY A 218 29.65 23.34 12.31
C GLY A 218 28.71 22.44 13.08
N ALA A 219 27.62 22.94 13.66
CA ALA A 219 26.61 22.13 14.36
C ALA A 219 25.82 21.26 13.38
N PRO A 220 25.49 20.02 13.74
CA PRO A 220 24.59 19.19 12.92
C PRO A 220 23.16 19.71 13.00
N LEU A 221 22.35 19.38 11.97
CA LEU A 221 20.92 19.69 11.93
C LEU A 221 20.19 18.97 13.07
N SER A 222 19.58 19.72 13.97
CA SER A 222 18.78 19.21 15.11
C SER A 222 17.30 19.56 15.01
N PHE A 223 16.97 20.68 14.35
CA PHE A 223 15.62 21.15 14.08
C PHE A 223 15.46 21.35 12.57
N SER A 224 14.33 20.96 11.99
CA SER A 224 14.03 21.17 10.59
C SER A 224 12.59 21.61 10.36
N HIS A 225 12.37 22.33 9.25
CA HIS A 225 11.03 22.82 8.88
C HIS A 225 10.81 22.69 7.37
N TRP A 226 11.06 21.47 6.85
CA TRP A 226 11.00 21.18 5.42
C TRP A 226 9.63 21.36 4.79
N ASN A 227 9.61 21.86 3.57
CA ASN A 227 8.42 21.83 2.73
C ASN A 227 8.07 20.38 2.32
N LEU A 228 6.84 20.16 1.90
CA LEU A 228 6.39 18.83 1.48
C LEU A 228 7.21 18.32 0.29
N GLY A 229 7.82 17.16 0.45
CA GLY A 229 8.67 16.54 -0.55
C GLY A 229 10.13 17.00 -0.54
N GLU A 230 10.50 17.95 0.35
CA GLU A 230 11.88 18.43 0.53
C GLU A 230 12.53 17.77 1.75
N PRO A 231 13.86 17.67 1.78
CA PRO A 231 14.83 17.98 0.72
C PRO A 231 14.81 16.89 -0.37
N ASN A 232 14.86 17.29 -1.64
CA ASN A 232 14.74 16.37 -2.77
C ASN A 232 16.03 16.20 -3.59
N ASP A 233 17.05 17.05 -3.33
CA ASP A 233 18.34 17.06 -4.03
C ASP A 233 18.18 16.95 -5.55
N SER A 234 17.35 17.81 -6.11
CA SER A 234 17.00 17.76 -7.53
C SER A 234 18.25 17.72 -8.41
N ARG A 235 18.35 16.67 -9.22
CA ARG A 235 19.50 16.40 -10.10
C ARG A 235 20.84 16.22 -9.37
N GLY A 236 20.85 16.04 -8.05
CA GLY A 236 22.08 15.94 -7.27
C GLY A 236 22.89 17.26 -7.16
N LEU A 237 22.21 18.42 -7.24
CA LEU A 237 22.83 19.74 -7.35
C LEU A 237 22.38 20.73 -6.26
N GLU A 238 21.57 20.30 -5.28
CA GLU A 238 20.96 21.18 -4.28
C GLU A 238 21.60 20.98 -2.92
N ASP A 239 22.61 21.77 -2.63
CA ASP A 239 23.40 21.69 -1.40
C ASP A 239 23.07 22.78 -0.38
N CYS A 240 22.41 23.85 -0.76
CA CYS A 240 22.15 25.00 0.08
C CYS A 240 20.67 25.13 0.43
N ILE A 241 20.39 25.51 1.68
CA ILE A 241 19.03 25.52 2.17
C ILE A 241 18.50 26.95 2.23
N MET A 242 17.28 27.11 1.76
CA MET A 242 16.55 28.38 1.81
C MET A 242 15.20 28.21 2.53
N MET A 243 14.74 29.28 3.14
CA MET A 243 13.37 29.43 3.63
C MET A 243 12.52 30.07 2.54
N LEU A 244 11.44 29.42 2.15
CA LEU A 244 10.44 29.94 1.23
C LEU A 244 9.63 31.06 1.88
N HIS A 245 8.88 31.82 1.09
CA HIS A 245 7.94 32.84 1.61
C HIS A 245 6.86 32.27 2.54
N THR A 246 6.61 30.96 2.46
CA THR A 246 5.70 30.25 3.38
C THR A 246 6.30 29.97 4.74
N GLY A 247 7.61 30.19 4.91
CA GLY A 247 8.37 29.82 6.11
C GLY A 247 8.91 28.39 6.07
N LEU A 248 8.54 27.56 5.10
CA LEU A 248 9.01 26.20 4.94
C LEU A 248 10.35 26.17 4.21
N TRP A 249 11.17 25.13 4.44
CA TRP A 249 12.51 25.02 3.88
C TRP A 249 12.54 24.20 2.60
N ASN A 250 13.46 24.59 1.72
CA ASN A 250 13.75 23.92 0.45
C ASN A 250 15.25 23.83 0.25
N ASP A 251 15.76 22.73 -0.30
CA ASP A 251 17.12 22.68 -0.80
C ASP A 251 17.18 23.31 -2.22
N ALA A 252 18.27 23.95 -2.53
CA ALA A 252 18.45 24.66 -3.77
C ALA A 252 19.93 24.68 -4.20
N PRO A 253 20.22 24.91 -5.50
CA PRO A 253 21.56 25.09 -5.97
C PRO A 253 22.22 26.33 -5.33
N CYS A 254 23.40 26.17 -4.71
CA CYS A 254 24.08 27.27 -4.01
C CYS A 254 24.42 28.47 -4.91
N ASN A 255 24.52 28.27 -6.22
CA ASN A 255 24.76 29.31 -7.22
C ASN A 255 23.49 30.05 -7.67
N SER A 256 22.32 29.75 -7.12
CA SER A 256 21.10 30.52 -7.38
C SER A 256 21.24 31.96 -6.90
N ILE A 257 20.86 32.91 -7.75
CA ILE A 257 20.88 34.38 -7.46
C ILE A 257 19.47 34.90 -7.20
N ARG A 258 18.49 34.01 -6.94
CA ARG A 258 17.08 34.39 -6.86
C ARG A 258 16.64 34.79 -5.46
N ASP A 259 17.41 34.43 -4.44
CA ASP A 259 17.00 34.53 -3.06
C ASP A 259 17.78 35.58 -2.29
N ASN A 260 17.12 36.15 -1.32
CA ASN A 260 17.68 37.02 -0.32
C ASN A 260 18.40 36.19 0.75
N TRP A 261 18.93 36.77 1.81
CA TRP A 261 19.55 36.03 2.92
C TRP A 261 19.24 36.70 4.24
N ILE A 262 19.33 35.93 5.33
CA ILE A 262 19.19 36.43 6.70
C ILE A 262 20.52 36.28 7.40
N CYS A 263 21.06 37.38 7.94
CA CYS A 263 22.20 37.37 8.84
C CYS A 263 21.70 37.36 10.30
N GLU A 264 22.47 36.66 11.13
CA GLU A 264 22.28 36.62 12.58
C GLU A 264 23.58 36.94 13.29
N LYS A 265 23.53 37.74 14.35
CA LYS A 265 24.60 37.90 15.32
C LYS A 265 24.06 38.05 16.72
N ARG A 266 24.81 37.58 17.73
CA ARG A 266 24.41 37.76 19.12
C ARG A 266 24.63 39.22 19.56
N PHE A 267 23.84 39.63 20.52
CA PHE A 267 24.11 40.87 21.24
C PHE A 267 25.53 40.82 21.88
N SER A 268 26.30 41.85 21.71
CA SER A 268 27.57 42.03 22.44
C SER A 268 27.27 42.77 23.74
N CYS A 269 27.30 42.06 24.86
CA CYS A 269 27.25 42.67 26.18
C CYS A 269 28.61 42.64 26.84
#